data_26ef53dd9856d4916473f45adaaedfe3
#
_entry.id   26ef53dd9856d4916473f45adaaedfe3
#
_cell.length_a   1.000
_cell.length_b   1.000
_cell.length_c   1.000
_cell.angle_alpha   90.00
_cell.angle_beta   90.00
_cell.angle_gamma   90.00
#
_symmetry.space_group_name_H-M   'P 1'
#
loop_
_entity.id
_entity.type
_entity.pdbx_description
1 polymer ?
#
loop_
_entity_poly.entity_id
_entity_poly.type
_entity_poly.pdbx_seq_one_letter_code
_entity_poly.pdbx_strand_id
1 'polypeptide(L)'
;MAKIYEDNSFAIGNTPLVKLKSVTKNAKATVLAKIEGRNPAYSVKCRIGANMIWDAEKSGKLTKDKTIVEPTSGNTGIALAFTASARGYKVILTMPESMSIERRRVMAVLGAEIVLTEASKGMPGAIAKAKEIAESNPSQYFMPGQFDNPANPEIHFKTTGPEIWDDCDGEIDVLVAGVGTGGTITGVSRYIKQEKGKNITSVAVEPSHSPVITQTMNGEEVKSGPHKIQGIGAGFIPKNLDLSIVDKVEQVTNDESIEMALRLAKEEGLLVGISCGAAAAAAVRLAEQDEYAGKTIVVVLPDLAERYLSSIMFTEVPSGIIQEEVKA
;
A
#
# COMPACT_ATOMS: atom_id res chain seq x y z
N MET A 1 -14.01 13.85 -22.98
CA MET A 1 -15.02 12.79 -23.10
C MET A 1 -15.47 12.36 -21.71
N ALA A 2 -16.77 12.14 -21.49
CA ALA A 2 -17.27 11.62 -20.22
C ALA A 2 -16.70 10.22 -19.98
N LYS A 3 -16.13 9.99 -18.80
CA LYS A 3 -15.65 8.65 -18.39
C LYS A 3 -16.76 7.99 -17.57
N ILE A 4 -17.47 7.05 -18.18
CA ILE A 4 -18.45 6.20 -17.48
C ILE A 4 -17.80 4.82 -17.38
N TYR A 5 -17.61 4.35 -16.15
CA TYR A 5 -17.04 3.04 -15.88
C TYR A 5 -18.13 1.98 -15.81
N GLU A 6 -17.84 0.78 -16.31
CA GLU A 6 -18.76 -0.36 -16.29
C GLU A 6 -19.12 -0.79 -14.87
N ASP A 7 -18.14 -0.83 -13.99
CA ASP A 7 -18.31 -1.03 -12.55
C ASP A 7 -17.22 -0.29 -11.75
N ASN A 8 -17.33 -0.28 -10.42
CA ASN A 8 -16.42 0.48 -9.56
C ASN A 8 -14.98 -0.04 -9.56
N SER A 9 -14.73 -1.30 -10.00
CA SER A 9 -13.36 -1.81 -10.09
C SER A 9 -12.53 -1.10 -11.17
N PHE A 10 -13.17 -0.57 -12.23
CA PHE A 10 -12.51 0.20 -13.28
C PHE A 10 -12.21 1.65 -12.90
N ALA A 11 -12.73 2.13 -11.78
CA ALA A 11 -12.47 3.49 -11.30
C ALA A 11 -11.13 3.63 -10.55
N ILE A 12 -10.29 2.59 -10.53
CA ILE A 12 -8.93 2.63 -9.95
C ILE A 12 -8.02 3.56 -10.75
N GLY A 13 -7.00 4.09 -10.07
CA GLY A 13 -5.99 4.92 -10.72
C GLY A 13 -6.41 6.38 -10.91
N ASN A 14 -5.71 7.08 -11.80
CA ASN A 14 -5.81 8.53 -12.00
C ASN A 14 -5.73 9.30 -10.69
N THR A 15 -4.87 8.86 -9.79
CA THR A 15 -4.65 9.48 -8.49
C THR A 15 -3.75 10.71 -8.65
N PRO A 16 -4.00 11.80 -7.90
CA PRO A 16 -3.26 13.04 -8.09
C PRO A 16 -1.81 12.94 -7.62
N LEU A 17 -0.96 13.72 -8.29
CA LEU A 17 0.40 14.05 -7.85
C LEU A 17 0.39 15.44 -7.21
N VAL A 18 0.81 15.56 -5.94
CA VAL A 18 0.75 16.79 -5.16
C VAL A 18 2.15 17.22 -4.72
N LYS A 19 2.53 18.47 -4.99
CA LYS A 19 3.80 19.02 -4.53
C LYS A 19 3.74 19.33 -3.04
N LEU A 20 4.62 18.72 -2.25
CA LEU A 20 4.81 19.04 -0.84
C LEU A 20 5.58 20.36 -0.70
N LYS A 21 5.23 21.18 0.32
CA LYS A 21 5.78 22.51 0.52
C LYS A 21 6.28 22.75 1.94
N SER A 22 5.41 22.53 2.92
CA SER A 22 5.69 22.88 4.32
C SER A 22 6.63 21.90 4.98
N VAL A 23 6.38 20.59 4.81
CA VAL A 23 7.25 19.54 5.34
C VAL A 23 8.59 19.48 4.63
N THR A 24 8.70 20.09 3.45
CA THR A 24 9.91 20.13 2.59
C THR A 24 10.59 21.50 2.55
N LYS A 25 10.31 22.38 3.51
CA LYS A 25 10.86 23.76 3.53
C LYS A 25 12.39 23.85 3.50
N ASN A 26 13.09 22.83 3.98
CA ASN A 26 14.55 22.74 3.97
C ASN A 26 15.09 21.88 2.83
N ALA A 27 14.22 21.33 1.99
CA ALA A 27 14.61 20.43 0.91
C ALA A 27 15.33 21.17 -0.21
N LYS A 28 16.33 20.50 -0.79
CA LYS A 28 17.07 20.94 -1.99
C LYS A 28 16.48 20.36 -3.27
N ALA A 29 15.63 19.32 -3.11
CA ALA A 29 14.89 18.66 -4.18
C ALA A 29 13.40 19.04 -4.13
N THR A 30 12.70 18.90 -5.26
CA THR A 30 11.23 18.96 -5.31
C THR A 30 10.67 17.59 -4.89
N VAL A 31 9.71 17.55 -3.95
CA VAL A 31 9.03 16.32 -3.54
C VAL A 31 7.58 16.36 -3.99
N LEU A 32 7.18 15.34 -4.76
CA LEU A 32 5.84 15.14 -5.28
C LEU A 32 5.23 13.88 -4.65
N ALA A 33 4.05 14.00 -4.08
CA ALA A 33 3.34 12.92 -3.41
C ALA A 33 2.24 12.33 -4.30
N LYS A 34 2.33 11.05 -4.64
CA LYS A 34 1.29 10.28 -5.35
C LYS A 34 0.26 9.80 -4.34
N ILE A 35 -0.93 10.40 -4.35
CA ILE A 35 -1.98 10.21 -3.32
C ILE A 35 -2.85 9.00 -3.64
N GLU A 36 -2.39 7.80 -3.33
CA GLU A 36 -3.10 6.54 -3.62
C GLU A 36 -4.38 6.33 -2.78
N GLY A 37 -4.56 7.11 -1.73
CA GLY A 37 -5.82 7.18 -1.00
C GLY A 37 -7.03 7.66 -1.82
N ARG A 38 -6.82 8.20 -3.02
CA ARG A 38 -7.90 8.63 -3.93
C ARG A 38 -8.47 7.50 -4.81
N ASN A 39 -7.99 6.28 -4.65
CA ASN A 39 -8.61 5.10 -5.27
C ASN A 39 -10.01 4.80 -4.68
N PRO A 40 -10.88 4.03 -5.37
CA PRO A 40 -12.29 3.79 -5.00
C PRO A 40 -12.52 3.24 -3.59
N ALA A 41 -11.62 2.40 -3.10
CA ALA A 41 -11.64 1.90 -1.73
C ALA A 41 -10.45 2.45 -0.91
N TYR A 42 -10.02 3.65 -1.24
CA TYR A 42 -9.14 4.54 -0.49
C TYR A 42 -7.73 3.98 -0.19
N SER A 43 -7.17 3.17 -1.10
CA SER A 43 -5.76 2.76 -1.00
C SER A 43 -5.16 2.28 -2.32
N VAL A 44 -3.83 2.24 -2.38
CA VAL A 44 -3.04 1.65 -3.46
C VAL A 44 -3.43 0.21 -3.78
N LYS A 45 -3.97 -0.52 -2.81
CA LYS A 45 -4.37 -1.92 -2.98
C LYS A 45 -5.62 -2.10 -3.85
N CYS A 46 -6.38 -1.04 -4.10
CA CYS A 46 -7.49 -1.08 -5.07
C CYS A 46 -6.99 -1.54 -6.45
N ARG A 47 -5.80 -1.07 -6.85
CA ARG A 47 -5.19 -1.45 -8.12
C ARG A 47 -4.92 -2.94 -8.20
N ILE A 48 -4.23 -3.49 -7.20
CA ILE A 48 -3.86 -4.91 -7.21
C ILE A 48 -5.07 -5.82 -6.97
N GLY A 49 -6.03 -5.41 -6.10
CA GLY A 49 -7.26 -6.15 -5.87
C GLY A 49 -8.09 -6.31 -7.14
N ALA A 50 -8.22 -5.23 -7.92
CA ALA A 50 -8.89 -5.27 -9.23
C ALA A 50 -8.14 -6.14 -10.23
N ASN A 51 -6.84 -5.91 -10.43
CA ASN A 51 -6.09 -6.61 -11.47
C ASN A 51 -5.91 -8.10 -11.21
N MET A 52 -5.73 -8.52 -9.96
CA MET A 52 -5.66 -9.95 -9.63
C MET A 52 -6.97 -10.69 -9.96
N ILE A 53 -8.11 -10.02 -9.80
CA ILE A 53 -9.42 -10.56 -10.18
C ILE A 53 -9.57 -10.56 -11.71
N TRP A 54 -9.29 -9.44 -12.38
CA TRP A 54 -9.39 -9.34 -13.86
C TRP A 54 -8.48 -10.33 -14.58
N ASP A 55 -7.23 -10.50 -14.13
CA ASP A 55 -6.30 -11.47 -14.69
C ASP A 55 -6.82 -12.90 -14.52
N ALA A 56 -7.35 -13.21 -13.33
CA ALA A 56 -7.92 -14.52 -13.05
C ALA A 56 -9.18 -14.82 -13.88
N GLU A 57 -10.05 -13.82 -14.09
CA GLU A 57 -11.19 -13.93 -15.03
C GLU A 57 -10.72 -14.19 -16.46
N LYS A 58 -9.79 -13.35 -16.94
CA LYS A 58 -9.25 -13.45 -18.30
C LYS A 58 -8.56 -14.79 -18.55
N SER A 59 -7.85 -15.33 -17.56
CA SER A 59 -7.15 -16.62 -17.66
C SER A 59 -8.05 -17.83 -17.39
N GLY A 60 -9.33 -17.62 -17.04
CA GLY A 60 -10.26 -18.69 -16.67
C GLY A 60 -10.01 -19.36 -15.32
N LYS A 61 -9.06 -18.82 -14.52
CA LYS A 61 -8.79 -19.31 -13.16
C LYS A 61 -9.92 -18.99 -12.18
N LEU A 62 -10.59 -17.85 -12.39
CA LEU A 62 -11.73 -17.39 -11.61
C LEU A 62 -12.99 -17.36 -12.49
N THR A 63 -13.95 -18.22 -12.18
CA THR A 63 -15.27 -18.31 -12.81
C THR A 63 -16.35 -17.85 -11.81
N LYS A 64 -17.57 -17.55 -12.28
CA LYS A 64 -18.64 -16.97 -11.44
C LYS A 64 -19.12 -17.87 -10.29
N ASP A 65 -18.88 -19.16 -10.39
CA ASP A 65 -19.19 -20.16 -9.37
C ASP A 65 -18.11 -20.29 -8.28
N LYS A 66 -16.92 -19.69 -8.51
CA LYS A 66 -15.83 -19.73 -7.53
C LYS A 66 -15.93 -18.63 -6.48
N THR A 67 -15.42 -18.94 -5.29
CA THR A 67 -15.26 -18.01 -4.17
C THR A 67 -13.78 -17.64 -4.03
N ILE A 68 -13.50 -16.34 -3.92
CA ILE A 68 -12.15 -15.82 -3.67
C ILE A 68 -11.79 -16.05 -2.21
N VAL A 69 -10.56 -16.50 -1.93
CA VAL A 69 -10.04 -16.69 -0.56
C VAL A 69 -8.68 -16.00 -0.44
N GLU A 70 -8.49 -15.11 0.54
CA GLU A 70 -7.20 -14.42 0.74
C GLU A 70 -6.90 -14.22 2.24
N PRO A 71 -5.66 -14.50 2.68
CA PRO A 71 -5.24 -14.21 4.06
C PRO A 71 -4.82 -12.73 4.14
N THR A 72 -5.67 -11.89 4.68
CA THR A 72 -5.38 -10.46 4.81
C THR A 72 -6.32 -9.75 5.76
N SER A 73 -5.77 -8.86 6.56
CA SER A 73 -6.53 -7.99 7.48
C SER A 73 -6.44 -6.51 7.11
N GLY A 74 -5.74 -6.20 6.01
CA GLY A 74 -5.43 -4.83 5.63
C GLY A 74 -6.16 -4.35 4.36
N ASN A 75 -5.53 -3.40 3.71
CA ASN A 75 -6.05 -2.75 2.52
C ASN A 75 -6.33 -3.72 1.36
N THR A 76 -5.57 -4.81 1.24
CA THR A 76 -5.83 -5.83 0.21
C THR A 76 -7.17 -6.54 0.43
N GLY A 77 -7.54 -6.84 1.68
CA GLY A 77 -8.86 -7.42 1.98
C GLY A 77 -10.00 -6.50 1.58
N ILE A 78 -9.88 -5.21 1.89
CA ILE A 78 -10.87 -4.21 1.46
C ILE A 78 -10.90 -4.10 -0.07
N ALA A 79 -9.73 -4.12 -0.73
CA ALA A 79 -9.63 -4.05 -2.18
C ALA A 79 -10.25 -5.26 -2.88
N LEU A 80 -10.02 -6.47 -2.38
CA LEU A 80 -10.66 -7.67 -2.90
C LEU A 80 -12.16 -7.68 -2.64
N ALA A 81 -12.60 -7.25 -1.44
CA ALA A 81 -14.02 -7.19 -1.10
C ALA A 81 -14.79 -6.22 -2.00
N PHE A 82 -14.30 -4.98 -2.20
CA PHE A 82 -14.98 -4.02 -3.07
C PHE A 82 -15.01 -4.48 -4.54
N THR A 83 -13.91 -5.05 -5.04
CA THR A 83 -13.85 -5.56 -6.41
C THR A 83 -14.77 -6.78 -6.58
N ALA A 84 -14.75 -7.71 -5.63
CA ALA A 84 -15.65 -8.87 -5.63
C ALA A 84 -17.12 -8.45 -5.61
N SER A 85 -17.47 -7.50 -4.75
CA SER A 85 -18.83 -6.94 -4.69
C SER A 85 -19.25 -6.32 -6.02
N ALA A 86 -18.40 -5.46 -6.61
CA ALA A 86 -18.70 -4.79 -7.88
C ALA A 86 -18.86 -5.79 -9.06
N ARG A 87 -18.17 -6.93 -9.00
CA ARG A 87 -18.15 -7.94 -10.06
C ARG A 87 -18.97 -9.19 -9.77
N GLY A 88 -19.67 -9.24 -8.64
CA GLY A 88 -20.58 -10.33 -8.29
C GLY A 88 -19.89 -11.62 -7.90
N TYR A 89 -18.74 -11.55 -7.20
CA TYR A 89 -18.06 -12.69 -6.61
C TYR A 89 -18.26 -12.77 -5.10
N LYS A 90 -18.22 -13.98 -4.57
CA LYS A 90 -18.08 -14.21 -3.13
C LYS A 90 -16.60 -14.10 -2.73
N VAL A 91 -16.35 -13.62 -1.52
CA VAL A 91 -14.99 -13.52 -0.97
C VAL A 91 -14.95 -13.93 0.49
N ILE A 92 -13.98 -14.75 0.84
CA ILE A 92 -13.63 -15.16 2.20
C ILE A 92 -12.28 -14.56 2.54
N LEU A 93 -12.20 -13.85 3.66
CA LEU A 93 -10.97 -13.25 4.16
C LEU A 93 -10.60 -13.86 5.50
N THR A 94 -9.40 -14.44 5.58
CA THR A 94 -8.91 -15.00 6.84
C THR A 94 -7.98 -14.00 7.53
N MET A 95 -8.13 -13.83 8.85
CA MET A 95 -7.33 -12.89 9.63
C MET A 95 -7.31 -13.25 11.11
N PRO A 96 -6.26 -12.84 11.86
CA PRO A 96 -6.23 -13.00 13.30
C PRO A 96 -7.35 -12.22 13.98
N GLU A 97 -7.91 -12.76 15.05
CA GLU A 97 -8.96 -12.10 15.85
C GLU A 97 -8.50 -10.82 16.56
N SER A 98 -7.17 -10.59 16.64
CA SER A 98 -6.60 -9.34 17.14
C SER A 98 -6.75 -8.14 16.19
N MET A 99 -7.21 -8.36 14.96
CA MET A 99 -7.42 -7.28 14.01
C MET A 99 -8.60 -6.38 14.38
N SER A 100 -8.49 -5.08 14.05
CA SER A 100 -9.46 -4.07 14.45
C SER A 100 -10.87 -4.39 13.95
N ILE A 101 -11.85 -4.10 14.81
CA ILE A 101 -13.27 -4.34 14.50
C ILE A 101 -13.75 -3.47 13.34
N GLU A 102 -13.22 -2.27 13.18
CA GLU A 102 -13.57 -1.34 12.12
C GLU A 102 -13.22 -1.92 10.74
N ARG A 103 -12.03 -2.50 10.61
CA ARG A 103 -11.61 -3.17 9.36
C ARG A 103 -12.50 -4.35 9.01
N ARG A 104 -12.85 -5.16 10.01
CA ARG A 104 -13.77 -6.30 9.81
C ARG A 104 -15.14 -5.80 9.32
N ARG A 105 -15.67 -4.72 9.94
CA ARG A 105 -16.94 -4.12 9.54
C ARG A 105 -16.92 -3.57 8.12
N VAL A 106 -15.84 -2.90 7.70
CA VAL A 106 -15.68 -2.40 6.32
C VAL A 106 -15.68 -3.56 5.33
N MET A 107 -14.96 -4.64 5.58
CA MET A 107 -14.94 -5.81 4.71
C MET A 107 -16.30 -6.51 4.68
N ALA A 108 -16.95 -6.67 5.84
CA ALA A 108 -18.24 -7.32 5.95
C ALA A 108 -19.37 -6.53 5.22
N VAL A 109 -19.38 -5.19 5.31
CA VAL A 109 -20.38 -4.38 4.58
C VAL A 109 -20.20 -4.46 3.07
N LEU A 110 -18.99 -4.75 2.60
CA LEU A 110 -18.67 -5.04 1.19
C LEU A 110 -19.02 -6.49 0.78
N GLY A 111 -19.62 -7.26 1.69
CA GLY A 111 -20.07 -8.63 1.40
C GLY A 111 -19.03 -9.73 1.65
N ALA A 112 -17.89 -9.41 2.26
CA ALA A 112 -16.89 -10.43 2.57
C ALA A 112 -17.30 -11.27 3.78
N GLU A 113 -17.14 -12.59 3.67
CA GLU A 113 -17.14 -13.51 4.79
C GLU A 113 -15.78 -13.43 5.50
N ILE A 114 -15.79 -13.30 6.83
CA ILE A 114 -14.57 -13.17 7.63
C ILE A 114 -14.40 -14.41 8.50
N VAL A 115 -13.27 -15.09 8.30
CA VAL A 115 -12.85 -16.23 9.10
C VAL A 115 -11.73 -15.79 10.04
N LEU A 116 -12.03 -15.76 11.34
CA LEU A 116 -11.07 -15.39 12.36
C LEU A 116 -10.21 -16.60 12.77
N THR A 117 -8.92 -16.33 12.97
CA THR A 117 -7.96 -17.29 13.51
C THR A 117 -7.42 -16.82 14.85
N GLU A 118 -6.88 -17.73 15.64
CA GLU A 118 -6.33 -17.44 16.96
C GLU A 118 -5.28 -16.30 16.89
N ALA A 119 -5.40 -15.31 17.78
CA ALA A 119 -4.50 -14.16 17.85
C ALA A 119 -3.02 -14.58 18.02
N SER A 120 -2.78 -15.61 18.82
CA SER A 120 -1.44 -16.14 19.10
C SER A 120 -0.70 -16.66 17.86
N LYS A 121 -1.43 -17.10 16.83
CA LYS A 121 -0.88 -17.61 15.56
C LYS A 121 -0.59 -16.50 14.56
N GLY A 122 -1.05 -15.27 14.82
CA GLY A 122 -0.83 -14.10 13.95
C GLY A 122 -1.17 -14.35 12.48
N MET A 123 -0.51 -13.64 11.56
CA MET A 123 -0.71 -13.82 10.11
C MET A 123 -0.36 -15.23 9.59
N PRO A 124 0.68 -15.94 10.09
CA PRO A 124 0.90 -17.34 9.70
C PRO A 124 -0.32 -18.23 9.91
N GLY A 125 -1.06 -18.07 11.00
CA GLY A 125 -2.30 -18.81 11.25
C GLY A 125 -3.39 -18.47 10.21
N ALA A 126 -3.55 -17.21 9.86
CA ALA A 126 -4.48 -16.79 8.82
C ALA A 126 -4.11 -17.34 7.43
N ILE A 127 -2.82 -17.36 7.09
CA ILE A 127 -2.30 -17.94 5.85
C ILE A 127 -2.58 -19.44 5.79
N ALA A 128 -2.31 -20.16 6.88
CA ALA A 128 -2.60 -21.60 6.95
C ALA A 128 -4.09 -21.89 6.75
N LYS A 129 -4.96 -21.07 7.38
CA LYS A 129 -6.41 -21.23 7.24
C LYS A 129 -6.92 -20.91 5.83
N ALA A 130 -6.39 -19.90 5.17
CA ALA A 130 -6.73 -19.59 3.78
C ALA A 130 -6.35 -20.74 2.84
N LYS A 131 -5.15 -21.29 3.01
CA LYS A 131 -4.69 -22.47 2.25
C LYS A 131 -5.56 -23.69 2.49
N GLU A 132 -5.87 -24.00 3.75
CA GLU A 132 -6.79 -25.09 4.11
C GLU A 132 -8.13 -24.99 3.35
N ILE A 133 -8.73 -23.78 3.35
CA ILE A 133 -9.99 -23.54 2.63
C ILE A 133 -9.79 -23.72 1.13
N ALA A 134 -8.76 -23.10 0.55
CA ALA A 134 -8.53 -23.15 -0.89
C ALA A 134 -8.22 -24.57 -1.39
N GLU A 135 -7.46 -25.35 -0.64
CA GLU A 135 -7.07 -26.72 -0.96
C GLU A 135 -8.20 -27.74 -0.71
N SER A 136 -9.18 -27.43 0.15
CA SER A 136 -10.32 -28.31 0.43
C SER A 136 -11.17 -28.57 -0.83
N ASN A 137 -11.28 -27.61 -1.72
CA ASN A 137 -11.95 -27.76 -3.02
C ASN A 137 -11.40 -26.74 -4.06
N PRO A 138 -10.32 -27.08 -4.77
CA PRO A 138 -9.70 -26.17 -5.75
C PRO A 138 -10.61 -25.80 -6.93
N SER A 139 -11.66 -26.57 -7.19
CA SER A 139 -12.65 -26.22 -8.21
C SER A 139 -13.59 -25.10 -7.77
N GLN A 140 -13.80 -24.94 -6.47
CA GLN A 140 -14.71 -23.96 -5.85
C GLN A 140 -13.99 -22.68 -5.40
N TYR A 141 -12.71 -22.78 -5.03
CA TYR A 141 -11.98 -21.66 -4.44
C TYR A 141 -10.85 -21.16 -5.35
N PHE A 142 -10.60 -19.86 -5.28
CA PHE A 142 -9.48 -19.18 -5.94
C PHE A 142 -8.74 -18.30 -4.93
N MET A 143 -7.42 -18.47 -4.80
CA MET A 143 -6.59 -17.66 -3.93
C MET A 143 -5.70 -16.73 -4.78
N PRO A 144 -5.93 -15.40 -4.73
CA PRO A 144 -5.18 -14.42 -5.50
C PRO A 144 -3.67 -14.40 -5.22
N GLY A 145 -3.26 -14.45 -3.95
CA GLY A 145 -1.86 -14.51 -3.57
C GLY A 145 -1.10 -13.20 -3.78
N GLN A 146 -1.40 -12.16 -3.00
CA GLN A 146 -0.87 -10.81 -3.19
C GLN A 146 0.66 -10.68 -3.20
N PHE A 147 1.41 -11.62 -2.57
CA PHE A 147 2.86 -11.54 -2.44
C PHE A 147 3.64 -12.18 -3.59
N ASP A 148 3.00 -13.02 -4.39
CA ASP A 148 3.64 -13.78 -5.47
C ASP A 148 2.90 -13.74 -6.80
N ASN A 149 1.71 -13.13 -6.85
CA ASN A 149 0.94 -12.99 -8.09
C ASN A 149 1.52 -11.86 -8.98
N PRO A 150 1.99 -12.16 -10.19
CA PRO A 150 2.56 -11.15 -11.10
C PRO A 150 1.57 -10.07 -11.54
N ALA A 151 0.26 -10.32 -11.45
CA ALA A 151 -0.77 -9.30 -11.71
C ALA A 151 -0.67 -8.08 -10.76
N ASN A 152 0.01 -8.25 -9.61
CA ASN A 152 0.27 -7.16 -8.67
C ASN A 152 1.26 -6.13 -9.25
N PRO A 153 2.53 -6.42 -9.53
CA PRO A 153 3.43 -5.44 -10.14
C PRO A 153 2.97 -5.02 -11.55
N GLU A 154 2.27 -5.88 -12.27
CA GLU A 154 1.77 -5.58 -13.61
C GLU A 154 0.82 -4.38 -13.64
N ILE A 155 -0.12 -4.26 -12.70
CA ILE A 155 -1.04 -3.11 -12.70
C ILE A 155 -0.32 -1.80 -12.40
N HIS A 156 0.74 -1.83 -11.59
CA HIS A 156 1.56 -0.66 -11.34
C HIS A 156 2.39 -0.27 -12.56
N PHE A 157 2.87 -1.26 -13.31
CA PHE A 157 3.52 -1.03 -14.61
C PHE A 157 2.54 -0.39 -15.63
N LYS A 158 1.30 -0.88 -15.68
CA LYS A 158 0.28 -0.44 -16.64
C LYS A 158 -0.42 0.87 -16.27
N THR A 159 -0.43 1.25 -14.99
CA THR A 159 -1.22 2.41 -14.52
C THR A 159 -0.41 3.38 -13.68
N THR A 160 0.08 2.99 -12.52
CA THR A 160 0.77 3.90 -11.59
C THR A 160 2.04 4.50 -12.21
N GLY A 161 2.82 3.69 -12.92
CA GLY A 161 4.02 4.14 -13.64
C GLY A 161 3.70 5.19 -14.72
N PRO A 162 2.81 4.90 -15.68
CA PRO A 162 2.33 5.88 -16.66
C PRO A 162 1.77 7.16 -16.04
N GLU A 163 0.91 7.05 -15.02
CA GLU A 163 0.34 8.20 -14.34
C GLU A 163 1.43 9.11 -13.74
N ILE A 164 2.40 8.54 -13.02
CA ILE A 164 3.52 9.32 -12.44
C ILE A 164 4.33 9.97 -13.56
N TRP A 165 4.64 9.24 -14.60
CA TRP A 165 5.41 9.75 -15.74
C TRP A 165 4.72 10.93 -16.42
N ASP A 166 3.44 10.77 -16.75
CA ASP A 166 2.66 11.78 -17.46
C ASP A 166 2.38 13.01 -16.57
N ASP A 167 2.07 12.80 -15.26
CA ASP A 167 1.77 13.87 -14.31
C ASP A 167 3.00 14.78 -14.02
N CYS A 168 4.23 14.32 -14.25
CA CYS A 168 5.45 15.09 -14.07
C CYS A 168 6.24 15.32 -15.36
N ASP A 169 5.61 15.15 -16.53
CA ASP A 169 6.24 15.32 -17.86
C ASP A 169 7.56 14.55 -18.02
N GLY A 170 7.67 13.38 -17.36
CA GLY A 170 8.86 12.55 -17.32
C GLY A 170 9.99 13.10 -16.42
N GLU A 171 9.76 14.20 -15.72
CA GLU A 171 10.76 14.85 -14.85
C GLU A 171 10.80 14.21 -13.45
N ILE A 172 11.05 12.89 -13.40
CA ILE A 172 11.27 12.14 -12.18
C ILE A 172 12.71 11.63 -12.12
N ASP A 173 13.41 11.85 -11.01
CA ASP A 173 14.78 11.37 -10.77
C ASP A 173 14.83 10.28 -9.69
N VAL A 174 13.92 10.34 -8.73
CA VAL A 174 13.87 9.40 -7.60
C VAL A 174 12.43 8.94 -7.36
N LEU A 175 12.23 7.64 -7.23
CA LEU A 175 10.99 7.03 -6.76
C LEU A 175 11.19 6.53 -5.34
N VAL A 176 10.33 6.94 -4.40
CA VAL A 176 10.31 6.45 -3.01
C VAL A 176 9.02 5.71 -2.74
N ALA A 177 9.10 4.46 -2.34
CA ALA A 177 7.92 3.66 -2.04
C ALA A 177 8.15 2.71 -0.86
N GLY A 178 7.20 2.68 0.08
CA GLY A 178 7.15 1.68 1.15
C GLY A 178 6.89 0.28 0.61
N VAL A 179 7.64 -0.71 1.09
CA VAL A 179 7.56 -2.09 0.60
C VAL A 179 6.72 -2.97 1.51
N GLY A 180 5.50 -3.30 1.04
CA GLY A 180 4.68 -4.36 1.61
C GLY A 180 4.77 -5.62 0.75
N THR A 181 4.10 -5.64 -0.39
CA THR A 181 4.16 -6.74 -1.36
C THR A 181 5.24 -6.57 -2.44
N GLY A 182 5.86 -5.40 -2.51
CA GLY A 182 6.87 -5.07 -3.51
C GLY A 182 6.33 -4.63 -4.88
N GLY A 183 5.04 -4.83 -5.13
CA GLY A 183 4.46 -4.58 -6.46
C GLY A 183 4.55 -3.14 -6.95
N THR A 184 4.35 -2.17 -6.07
CA THR A 184 4.36 -0.74 -6.44
C THR A 184 5.74 -0.31 -6.94
N ILE A 185 6.79 -0.50 -6.14
CA ILE A 185 8.14 -0.12 -6.53
C ILE A 185 8.61 -0.91 -7.77
N THR A 186 8.31 -2.20 -7.83
CA THR A 186 8.66 -3.06 -8.96
C THR A 186 7.99 -2.58 -10.25
N GLY A 187 6.67 -2.41 -10.23
CA GLY A 187 5.92 -2.05 -11.44
C GLY A 187 6.26 -0.65 -11.95
N VAL A 188 6.31 0.34 -11.06
CA VAL A 188 6.64 1.73 -11.43
C VAL A 188 8.08 1.85 -11.93
N SER A 189 9.04 1.25 -11.21
CA SER A 189 10.44 1.32 -11.62
C SER A 189 10.70 0.60 -12.96
N ARG A 190 10.08 -0.55 -13.18
CA ARG A 190 10.17 -1.24 -14.48
C ARG A 190 9.62 -0.36 -15.61
N TYR A 191 8.46 0.28 -15.41
CA TYR A 191 7.90 1.17 -16.41
C TYR A 191 8.87 2.32 -16.74
N ILE A 192 9.39 3.01 -15.74
CA ILE A 192 10.27 4.17 -15.99
C ILE A 192 11.64 3.75 -16.52
N LYS A 193 12.28 2.74 -15.91
CA LYS A 193 13.64 2.32 -16.29
C LYS A 193 13.67 1.54 -17.61
N GLN A 194 12.73 0.61 -17.81
CA GLN A 194 12.76 -0.32 -18.93
C GLN A 194 11.91 0.14 -20.11
N GLU A 195 10.68 0.65 -19.88
CA GLU A 195 9.80 1.09 -20.96
C GLU A 195 10.13 2.52 -21.44
N LYS A 196 10.40 3.45 -20.51
CA LYS A 196 10.76 4.85 -20.83
C LYS A 196 12.26 5.05 -21.02
N GLY A 197 13.10 4.10 -20.63
CA GLY A 197 14.54 4.18 -20.76
C GLY A 197 15.22 5.26 -19.88
N LYS A 198 14.49 5.81 -18.87
CA LYS A 198 15.03 6.80 -17.96
C LYS A 198 15.62 6.13 -16.73
N ASN A 199 16.89 6.37 -16.46
CA ASN A 199 17.54 5.87 -15.25
C ASN A 199 17.14 6.75 -14.05
N ILE A 200 16.35 6.20 -13.14
CA ILE A 200 15.94 6.80 -11.87
C ILE A 200 16.52 6.03 -10.69
N THR A 201 16.64 6.69 -9.53
CA THR A 201 16.95 6.02 -8.27
C THR A 201 15.66 5.47 -7.65
N SER A 202 15.53 4.15 -7.56
CA SER A 202 14.39 3.48 -6.91
C SER A 202 14.72 3.19 -5.45
N VAL A 203 14.03 3.85 -4.54
CA VAL A 203 14.27 3.78 -3.09
C VAL A 203 13.14 2.98 -2.43
N ALA A 204 13.50 1.82 -1.88
CA ALA A 204 12.62 1.02 -1.06
C ALA A 204 12.61 1.54 0.38
N VAL A 205 11.43 1.67 0.99
CA VAL A 205 11.31 2.05 2.41
C VAL A 205 10.82 0.86 3.22
N GLU A 206 11.53 0.56 4.30
CA GLU A 206 11.21 -0.52 5.23
C GLU A 206 11.28 -0.07 6.70
N PRO A 207 10.61 -0.79 7.63
CA PRO A 207 10.73 -0.50 9.06
C PRO A 207 12.13 -0.83 9.58
N SER A 208 12.74 0.06 10.36
CA SER A 208 14.04 -0.18 11.00
C SER A 208 14.06 -1.38 11.96
N HIS A 209 12.89 -1.74 12.53
CA HIS A 209 12.73 -2.91 13.41
C HIS A 209 12.60 -4.24 12.62
N SER A 210 12.44 -4.18 11.30
CA SER A 210 12.31 -5.36 10.43
C SER A 210 12.99 -5.10 9.07
N PRO A 211 14.35 -4.89 9.06
CA PRO A 211 15.08 -4.40 7.90
C PRO A 211 15.46 -5.54 6.95
N VAL A 212 14.47 -6.34 6.54
CA VAL A 212 14.69 -7.58 5.77
C VAL A 212 15.25 -7.33 4.36
N ILE A 213 14.95 -6.16 3.76
CA ILE A 213 15.45 -5.80 2.43
C ILE A 213 16.93 -5.43 2.54
N THR A 214 17.28 -4.54 3.49
CA THR A 214 18.68 -4.17 3.76
C THR A 214 19.53 -5.41 4.05
N GLN A 215 19.08 -6.29 4.96
CA GLN A 215 19.79 -7.51 5.32
C GLN A 215 20.01 -8.41 4.10
N THR A 216 18.98 -8.60 3.27
CA THR A 216 19.09 -9.41 2.05
C THR A 216 20.08 -8.81 1.06
N MET A 217 20.01 -7.50 0.81
CA MET A 217 20.92 -6.82 -0.12
C MET A 217 22.39 -6.84 0.35
N ASN A 218 22.61 -6.84 1.67
CA ASN A 218 23.95 -6.96 2.28
C ASN A 218 24.45 -8.41 2.39
N GLY A 219 23.63 -9.41 2.05
CA GLY A 219 23.96 -10.83 2.22
C GLY A 219 23.98 -11.28 3.70
N GLU A 220 23.25 -10.56 4.56
CA GLU A 220 23.11 -10.86 5.98
C GLU A 220 22.01 -11.88 6.24
N GLU A 221 22.02 -12.51 7.42
CA GLU A 221 20.91 -13.36 7.87
C GLU A 221 19.64 -12.52 8.07
N VAL A 222 18.54 -12.92 7.43
CA VAL A 222 17.27 -12.19 7.53
C VAL A 222 16.63 -12.41 8.90
N LYS A 223 16.46 -11.32 9.65
CA LYS A 223 15.80 -11.28 10.96
C LYS A 223 14.69 -10.23 10.96
N SER A 224 13.45 -10.69 10.85
CA SER A 224 12.29 -9.82 10.97
C SER A 224 12.00 -9.51 12.44
N GLY A 225 11.41 -8.34 12.69
CA GLY A 225 10.99 -7.92 14.02
C GLY A 225 9.61 -7.25 14.02
N PRO A 226 8.96 -7.13 15.18
CA PRO A 226 7.67 -6.46 15.31
C PRO A 226 7.80 -4.95 15.11
N HIS A 227 6.88 -4.35 14.37
CA HIS A 227 6.81 -2.92 14.14
C HIS A 227 5.34 -2.45 14.05
N LYS A 228 5.13 -1.12 14.10
CA LYS A 228 3.80 -0.49 14.10
C LYS A 228 3.41 0.14 12.75
N ILE A 229 4.29 0.08 11.74
CA ILE A 229 4.07 0.67 10.42
C ILE A 229 3.22 -0.29 9.58
N GLN A 230 1.90 -0.19 9.70
CA GLN A 230 0.98 -1.06 8.99
C GLN A 230 1.04 -0.82 7.48
N GLY A 231 1.05 -1.91 6.69
CA GLY A 231 1.03 -1.88 5.23
C GLY A 231 2.37 -2.12 4.55
N ILE A 232 3.49 -2.01 5.28
CA ILE A 232 4.84 -2.34 4.82
C ILE A 232 5.54 -3.30 5.80
N GLY A 233 6.71 -3.80 5.46
CA GLY A 233 7.50 -4.65 6.34
C GLY A 233 6.88 -6.03 6.56
N ALA A 234 6.72 -6.82 5.50
CA ALA A 234 6.09 -8.16 5.56
C ALA A 234 6.87 -9.18 6.40
N GLY A 235 8.13 -8.88 6.76
CA GLY A 235 9.00 -9.77 7.52
C GLY A 235 9.72 -10.82 6.67
N PHE A 236 9.57 -10.75 5.35
CA PHE A 236 10.24 -11.58 4.34
C PHE A 236 10.33 -10.82 3.02
N ILE A 237 11.13 -11.32 2.07
CA ILE A 237 11.21 -10.75 0.71
C ILE A 237 10.07 -11.31 -0.14
N PRO A 238 9.08 -10.48 -0.56
CA PRO A 238 8.01 -10.93 -1.45
C PRO A 238 8.54 -11.29 -2.84
N LYS A 239 7.95 -12.29 -3.51
CA LYS A 239 8.33 -12.64 -4.89
C LYS A 239 8.04 -11.52 -5.90
N ASN A 240 7.09 -10.65 -5.58
CA ASN A 240 6.76 -9.49 -6.40
C ASN A 240 7.76 -8.33 -6.27
N LEU A 241 8.69 -8.39 -5.31
CA LEU A 241 9.77 -7.42 -5.19
C LEU A 241 10.96 -7.85 -6.05
N ASP A 242 11.22 -7.08 -7.08
CA ASP A 242 12.42 -7.23 -7.91
C ASP A 242 13.58 -6.44 -7.28
N LEU A 243 14.44 -7.14 -6.55
CA LEU A 243 15.59 -6.51 -5.90
C LEU A 243 16.59 -5.91 -6.90
N SER A 244 16.62 -6.38 -8.15
CA SER A 244 17.56 -5.89 -9.16
C SER A 244 17.27 -4.45 -9.61
N ILE A 245 16.07 -3.94 -9.37
CA ILE A 245 15.69 -2.57 -9.70
C ILE A 245 15.74 -1.62 -8.50
N VAL A 246 15.96 -2.14 -7.28
CA VAL A 246 16.09 -1.33 -6.07
C VAL A 246 17.52 -0.82 -5.96
N ASP A 247 17.69 0.49 -6.00
CA ASP A 247 19.01 1.12 -5.94
C ASP A 247 19.42 1.47 -4.51
N LYS A 248 18.45 1.78 -3.65
CA LYS A 248 18.67 2.22 -2.27
C LYS A 248 17.55 1.71 -1.35
N VAL A 249 17.89 1.48 -0.09
CA VAL A 249 16.92 1.16 0.96
C VAL A 249 17.01 2.22 2.06
N GLU A 250 15.87 2.79 2.43
CA GLU A 250 15.73 3.71 3.56
C GLU A 250 14.96 3.03 4.69
N GLN A 251 15.55 3.02 5.87
CA GLN A 251 14.92 2.50 7.08
C GLN A 251 14.26 3.65 7.85
N VAL A 252 13.04 3.40 8.34
CA VAL A 252 12.26 4.39 9.09
C VAL A 252 11.72 3.76 10.38
N THR A 253 11.80 4.49 11.48
CA THR A 253 11.28 4.07 12.78
C THR A 253 9.75 4.23 12.85
N ASN A 254 9.13 3.60 13.86
CA ASN A 254 7.69 3.80 14.12
C ASN A 254 7.36 5.26 14.42
N ASP A 255 8.20 5.93 15.21
CA ASP A 255 7.96 7.28 15.68
C ASP A 255 8.12 8.29 14.53
N GLU A 256 9.20 8.20 13.72
CA GLU A 256 9.36 9.02 12.51
C GLU A 256 8.15 8.89 11.57
N SER A 257 7.64 7.65 11.43
CA SER A 257 6.50 7.37 10.54
C SER A 257 5.22 8.04 11.03
N ILE A 258 4.93 7.97 12.34
CA ILE A 258 3.75 8.57 12.95
C ILE A 258 3.87 10.09 12.93
N GLU A 259 5.00 10.63 13.36
CA GLU A 259 5.25 12.07 13.38
C GLU A 259 5.07 12.67 11.98
N MET A 260 5.68 12.08 10.96
CA MET A 260 5.57 12.61 9.59
C MET A 260 4.14 12.48 9.05
N ALA A 261 3.39 11.43 9.35
CA ALA A 261 1.99 11.32 8.96
C ALA A 261 1.12 12.42 9.59
N LEU A 262 1.33 12.74 10.86
CA LEU A 262 0.65 13.84 11.55
C LEU A 262 1.08 15.21 10.99
N ARG A 263 2.36 15.40 10.67
CA ARG A 263 2.86 16.61 10.00
C ARG A 263 2.25 16.81 8.62
N LEU A 264 2.14 15.75 7.82
CA LEU A 264 1.46 15.82 6.51
C LEU A 264 0.01 16.27 6.66
N ALA A 265 -0.71 15.78 7.68
CA ALA A 265 -2.06 16.22 7.97
C ALA A 265 -2.11 17.71 8.36
N LYS A 266 -1.26 18.12 9.30
CA LYS A 266 -1.27 19.47 9.88
C LYS A 266 -0.68 20.53 8.95
N GLU A 267 0.40 20.20 8.26
CA GLU A 267 1.20 21.18 7.49
C GLU A 267 0.86 21.19 6.00
N GLU A 268 0.37 20.06 5.44
CA GLU A 268 0.03 19.92 4.01
C GLU A 268 -1.48 19.67 3.75
N GLY A 269 -2.27 19.44 4.81
CA GLY A 269 -3.69 19.08 4.66
C GLY A 269 -3.90 17.66 4.08
N LEU A 270 -2.91 16.77 4.17
CA LEU A 270 -2.94 15.42 3.65
C LEU A 270 -3.23 14.41 4.77
N LEU A 271 -4.47 13.93 4.85
CA LEU A 271 -4.90 12.90 5.80
C LEU A 271 -4.47 11.52 5.32
N VAL A 272 -3.29 11.06 5.76
CA VAL A 272 -2.64 9.84 5.26
C VAL A 272 -2.28 8.88 6.39
N GLY A 273 -2.11 7.58 6.06
CA GLY A 273 -1.79 6.54 7.04
C GLY A 273 -0.32 6.50 7.47
N ILE A 274 -0.01 5.60 8.42
CA ILE A 274 1.33 5.49 9.04
C ILE A 274 2.41 5.17 8.00
N SER A 275 2.15 4.27 7.06
CA SER A 275 3.12 3.93 6.01
C SER A 275 3.36 5.05 4.99
N CYS A 276 2.41 5.98 4.85
CA CYS A 276 2.61 7.21 4.09
C CYS A 276 3.62 8.12 4.81
N GLY A 277 3.50 8.24 6.13
CA GLY A 277 4.47 8.96 6.96
C GLY A 277 5.87 8.36 6.83
N ALA A 278 5.99 7.03 6.86
CA ALA A 278 7.27 6.34 6.63
C ALA A 278 7.90 6.71 5.28
N ALA A 279 7.12 6.59 4.20
CA ALA A 279 7.62 6.91 2.85
C ALA A 279 7.99 8.40 2.72
N ALA A 280 7.16 9.30 3.27
CA ALA A 280 7.41 10.74 3.24
C ALA A 280 8.62 11.13 4.10
N ALA A 281 8.84 10.53 5.27
CA ALA A 281 10.02 10.78 6.11
C ALA A 281 11.31 10.44 5.35
N ALA A 282 11.34 9.28 4.68
CA ALA A 282 12.45 8.89 3.82
C ALA A 282 12.65 9.88 2.66
N ALA A 283 11.56 10.27 1.97
CA ALA A 283 11.64 11.20 0.84
C ALA A 283 12.16 12.59 1.26
N VAL A 284 11.69 13.12 2.41
CA VAL A 284 12.15 14.41 2.94
C VAL A 284 13.64 14.34 3.32
N ARG A 285 14.05 13.26 4.01
CA ARG A 285 15.45 13.01 4.38
C ARG A 285 16.38 13.00 3.16
N LEU A 286 15.95 12.37 2.06
CA LEU A 286 16.71 12.39 0.80
C LEU A 286 16.72 13.80 0.18
N ALA A 287 15.57 14.48 0.16
CA ALA A 287 15.43 15.80 -0.46
C ALA A 287 16.30 16.90 0.20
N GLU A 288 16.70 16.72 1.46
CA GLU A 288 17.58 17.62 2.20
C GLU A 288 19.08 17.42 1.88
N GLN A 289 19.46 16.29 1.25
CA GLN A 289 20.85 15.98 0.92
C GLN A 289 21.31 16.73 -0.34
N ASP A 290 22.60 17.13 -0.38
CA ASP A 290 23.21 17.83 -1.52
C ASP A 290 23.16 17.02 -2.81
N GLU A 291 23.26 15.67 -2.70
CA GLU A 291 23.18 14.75 -3.83
C GLU A 291 21.89 14.88 -4.64
N TYR A 292 20.79 15.26 -3.99
CA TYR A 292 19.48 15.39 -4.63
C TYR A 292 19.10 16.85 -4.97
N ALA A 293 20.01 17.79 -4.83
CA ALA A 293 19.74 19.19 -5.15
C ALA A 293 19.26 19.35 -6.60
N GLY A 294 18.14 20.05 -6.78
CA GLY A 294 17.51 20.29 -8.08
C GLY A 294 16.77 19.09 -8.69
N LYS A 295 16.78 17.91 -8.03
CA LYS A 295 16.09 16.70 -8.51
C LYS A 295 14.62 16.68 -8.14
N THR A 296 13.85 15.86 -8.84
CA THR A 296 12.44 15.56 -8.55
C THR A 296 12.30 14.18 -7.92
N ILE A 297 11.77 14.15 -6.70
CA ILE A 297 11.50 12.94 -5.92
C ILE A 297 10.00 12.70 -5.90
N VAL A 298 9.56 11.55 -6.40
CA VAL A 298 8.16 11.12 -6.28
C VAL A 298 8.04 10.11 -5.14
N VAL A 299 7.17 10.39 -4.17
CA VAL A 299 6.87 9.50 -3.06
C VAL A 299 5.44 8.98 -3.15
N VAL A 300 5.26 7.67 -2.99
CA VAL A 300 3.93 7.05 -3.00
C VAL A 300 3.34 7.06 -1.60
N LEU A 301 2.14 7.66 -1.44
CA LEU A 301 1.35 7.68 -0.20
C LEU A 301 0.19 6.69 -0.31
N PRO A 302 0.30 5.49 0.31
CA PRO A 302 -0.55 4.35 -0.02
C PRO A 302 -2.03 4.48 0.36
N ASP A 303 -2.40 5.16 1.44
CA ASP A 303 -3.77 5.17 1.97
C ASP A 303 -4.10 6.40 2.83
N LEU A 304 -5.26 6.38 3.48
CA LEU A 304 -5.80 7.49 4.27
C LEU A 304 -5.75 7.22 5.78
N ALA A 305 -5.79 8.31 6.56
CA ALA A 305 -5.70 8.33 8.01
C ALA A 305 -6.90 7.70 8.73
N GLU A 306 -8.11 7.77 8.15
CA GLU A 306 -9.35 7.28 8.79
C GLU A 306 -9.32 5.78 9.10
N ARG A 307 -8.44 5.01 8.46
CA ARG A 307 -8.21 3.58 8.75
C ARG A 307 -7.45 3.33 10.05
N TYR A 308 -6.93 4.38 10.66
CA TYR A 308 -6.00 4.33 11.80
C TYR A 308 -6.52 5.06 13.03
N LEU A 309 -7.78 5.53 13.04
CA LEU A 309 -8.36 6.33 14.14
C LEU A 309 -8.27 5.65 15.51
N SER A 310 -8.36 4.32 15.57
CA SER A 310 -8.18 3.53 16.78
C SER A 310 -6.75 3.03 17.01
N SER A 311 -5.77 3.51 16.19
CA SER A 311 -4.38 3.11 16.32
C SER A 311 -3.55 4.10 17.14
N ILE A 312 -2.31 3.70 17.46
CA ILE A 312 -1.33 4.52 18.15
C ILE A 312 -1.10 5.90 17.50
N MET A 313 -1.34 6.04 16.18
CA MET A 313 -1.17 7.31 15.47
C MET A 313 -2.04 8.44 16.06
N PHE A 314 -3.22 8.10 16.58
CA PHE A 314 -4.17 9.10 17.10
C PHE A 314 -4.27 9.13 18.63
N THR A 315 -3.48 8.33 19.35
CA THR A 315 -3.57 8.23 20.83
C THR A 315 -3.35 9.58 21.52
N GLU A 316 -2.44 10.41 20.99
CA GLU A 316 -2.09 11.71 21.58
C GLU A 316 -2.79 12.88 20.85
N VAL A 317 -3.62 12.60 19.86
CA VAL A 317 -4.37 13.65 19.15
C VAL A 317 -5.58 14.04 20.00
N PRO A 318 -5.67 15.32 20.46
CA PRO A 318 -6.82 15.76 21.24
C PRO A 318 -8.12 15.58 20.47
N SER A 319 -9.20 15.26 21.17
CA SER A 319 -10.53 15.13 20.57
C SER A 319 -11.06 16.44 19.93
N GLY A 320 -10.37 17.55 20.16
CA GLY A 320 -10.73 18.87 19.62
C GLY A 320 -12.01 19.48 20.19
N ILE A 321 -12.62 18.86 21.21
CA ILE A 321 -13.82 19.40 21.84
C ILE A 321 -13.37 20.57 22.74
N ILE A 322 -13.50 21.79 22.21
CA ILE A 322 -13.57 22.98 23.04
C ILE A 322 -14.98 22.97 23.62
N GLN A 323 -15.12 22.64 24.89
CA GLN A 323 -16.36 22.91 25.61
C GLN A 323 -16.45 24.43 25.77
N GLU A 324 -17.11 25.11 24.84
CA GLU A 324 -17.72 26.39 25.19
C GLU A 324 -18.80 26.07 26.22
N GLU A 325 -18.65 26.59 27.44
CA GLU A 325 -19.74 26.67 28.43
C GLU A 325 -20.88 27.42 27.73
N VAL A 326 -21.88 26.67 27.27
CA VAL A 326 -23.16 27.28 26.89
C VAL A 326 -23.72 27.83 28.20
N LYS A 327 -23.46 29.08 28.46
CA LYS A 327 -24.15 29.81 29.53
C LYS A 327 -25.63 29.80 29.13
N ALA A 328 -26.41 29.04 29.94
CA ALA A 328 -27.86 29.02 29.87
C ALA A 328 -28.46 30.39 30.18
#